data_1597cc3dc9213993c94179b45c9333f5
#
_entry.id   1597cc3dc9213993c94179b45c9333f5
#
_cell.length_a   1.000
_cell.length_b   1.000
_cell.length_c   1.000
_cell.angle_alpha   90.00
_cell.angle_beta   90.00
_cell.angle_gamma   90.00
#
_symmetry.space_group_name_H-M   'P 1'
#
loop_
_entity.id
_entity.type
_entity.pdbx_description
1 polymer ?
#
loop_
_entity_poly.entity_id
_entity_poly.type
_entity_poly.pdbx_seq_one_letter_code
_entity_poly.pdbx_strand_id
1 'polypeptide(L)'
;LYKEYCPGPITFVLKLKKNSNISKIVTNNQKTLAVRFPNHHLAIKLLKILKYPLAAPSANISSKISPVTKEDVKDEFGERIKFILDGGRSKVGLESTIVSLLGKPKILRLGGIERKKINKILRKKILYKETDKTIVVPGQSNLHYSPGIPIKLNKKKPNENEAFILIKKRKKTLKNYYYLSKKKDLKEAAKNLYKVLRNIKNKDYKSIAVEKIPNFGFGEAINERLKRASTK
;
A
#
# COMPACT_ATOMS: atom_id res chain seq x y z
N LEU A 1 -5.59 19.09 -6.23
CA LEU A 1 -5.08 17.89 -5.54
C LEU A 1 -3.85 18.21 -4.67
N TYR A 2 -2.87 18.96 -5.21
CA TYR A 2 -1.66 19.33 -4.44
C TYR A 2 -2.03 20.12 -3.18
N LYS A 3 -2.76 21.23 -3.31
CA LYS A 3 -3.20 22.08 -2.17
C LYS A 3 -3.95 21.30 -1.09
N GLU A 4 -4.68 20.27 -1.45
CA GLU A 4 -5.53 19.51 -0.52
C GLU A 4 -4.81 18.34 0.15
N TYR A 5 -3.90 17.67 -0.58
CA TYR A 5 -3.31 16.41 -0.12
C TYR A 5 -1.80 16.43 0.05
N CYS A 6 -1.12 17.54 -0.19
CA CYS A 6 0.30 17.65 0.07
C CYS A 6 0.61 18.64 1.21
N PRO A 7 1.46 18.23 2.15
CA PRO A 7 2.12 16.93 2.28
C PRO A 7 1.15 15.81 2.70
N GLY A 8 1.33 14.59 2.13
CA GLY A 8 0.38 13.51 2.44
C GLY A 8 0.59 12.19 1.70
N PRO A 9 -0.43 11.29 1.78
CA PRO A 9 -0.35 9.97 1.18
C PRO A 9 -0.81 9.96 -0.29
N ILE A 10 -0.32 10.92 -1.08
CA ILE A 10 -0.51 11.01 -2.53
C ILE A 10 0.84 11.07 -3.24
N THR A 11 0.92 10.42 -4.39
CA THR A 11 2.07 10.46 -5.31
C THR A 11 1.58 10.92 -6.68
N PHE A 12 2.27 11.87 -7.28
CA PHE A 12 1.98 12.34 -8.62
C PHE A 12 2.99 11.78 -9.62
N VAL A 13 2.52 11.23 -10.73
CA VAL A 13 3.36 10.93 -11.88
C VAL A 13 3.30 12.10 -12.85
N LEU A 14 4.46 12.71 -13.03
CA LEU A 14 4.66 13.94 -13.82
C LEU A 14 5.66 13.70 -14.95
N LYS A 15 5.63 14.55 -15.96
CA LYS A 15 6.65 14.58 -17.03
C LYS A 15 8.00 15.01 -16.43
N LEU A 16 9.04 14.27 -16.71
CA LEU A 16 10.40 14.64 -16.34
C LEU A 16 10.89 15.79 -17.24
N LYS A 17 11.56 16.78 -16.65
CA LYS A 17 12.22 17.84 -17.44
C LYS A 17 13.35 17.26 -18.30
N LYS A 18 13.55 17.76 -19.50
CA LYS A 18 14.58 17.27 -20.45
C LYS A 18 16.00 17.28 -19.83
N ASN A 19 16.35 18.35 -19.14
CA ASN A 19 17.69 18.54 -18.51
C ASN A 19 17.64 18.27 -17.00
N SER A 20 16.99 17.18 -16.60
CA SER A 20 16.92 16.79 -15.20
C SER A 20 18.14 16.00 -14.76
N ASN A 21 18.74 16.36 -13.62
CA ASN A 21 19.86 15.64 -12.99
C ASN A 21 19.42 14.37 -12.24
N ILE A 22 18.15 13.91 -12.42
CA ILE A 22 17.67 12.71 -11.79
C ILE A 22 18.19 11.49 -12.54
N SER A 23 18.82 10.59 -11.81
CA SER A 23 19.35 9.34 -12.36
C SER A 23 18.29 8.55 -13.13
N LYS A 24 18.67 7.98 -14.28
CA LYS A 24 17.84 7.10 -15.08
C LYS A 24 17.39 5.84 -14.32
N ILE A 25 18.16 5.39 -13.34
CA ILE A 25 17.79 4.28 -12.45
C ILE A 25 16.52 4.62 -11.65
N VAL A 26 16.41 5.84 -11.12
CA VAL A 26 15.23 6.29 -10.36
C VAL A 26 13.98 6.34 -11.21
N THR A 27 14.11 6.69 -12.48
CA THR A 27 12.98 6.79 -13.43
C THR A 27 12.73 5.49 -14.19
N ASN A 28 13.56 4.45 -13.99
CA ASN A 28 13.55 3.23 -14.80
C ASN A 28 13.61 3.55 -16.31
N ASN A 29 14.50 4.47 -16.70
CA ASN A 29 14.65 5.01 -18.06
C ASN A 29 13.37 5.67 -18.64
N GLN A 30 12.36 5.95 -17.84
CA GLN A 30 11.13 6.58 -18.29
C GLN A 30 11.27 8.11 -18.37
N LYS A 31 10.49 8.74 -19.24
CA LYS A 31 10.37 10.21 -19.35
C LYS A 31 9.42 10.80 -18.28
N THR A 32 9.18 10.06 -17.20
CA THR A 32 8.25 10.41 -16.12
C THR A 32 8.90 10.21 -14.77
N LEU A 33 8.42 10.94 -13.77
CA LEU A 33 8.88 10.86 -12.38
C LEU A 33 7.68 10.77 -11.44
N ALA A 34 7.73 9.83 -10.51
CA ALA A 34 6.78 9.73 -9.41
C ALA A 34 7.28 10.56 -8.22
N VAL A 35 6.53 11.59 -7.82
CA VAL A 35 6.90 12.54 -6.77
C VAL A 35 5.90 12.48 -5.62
N ARG A 36 6.39 12.46 -4.39
CA ARG A 36 5.59 12.53 -3.17
C ARG A 36 6.18 13.52 -2.18
N PHE A 37 5.31 14.27 -1.51
CA PHE A 37 5.63 15.11 -0.35
C PHE A 37 5.12 14.40 0.92
N PRO A 38 5.99 13.77 1.71
CA PRO A 38 5.57 12.97 2.86
C PRO A 38 5.06 13.87 4.00
N ASN A 39 4.01 13.40 4.70
CA ASN A 39 3.53 14.03 5.94
C ASN A 39 3.97 13.22 7.15
N HIS A 40 5.26 13.28 7.44
CA HIS A 40 5.84 12.61 8.61
C HIS A 40 7.00 13.44 9.15
N HIS A 41 6.99 13.77 10.44
CA HIS A 41 7.93 14.73 11.03
C HIS A 41 9.40 14.36 10.84
N LEU A 42 9.79 13.10 11.06
CA LEU A 42 11.17 12.65 10.84
C LEU A 42 11.57 12.68 9.36
N ALA A 43 10.67 12.26 8.46
CA ALA A 43 10.94 12.34 7.03
C ALA A 43 11.11 13.78 6.55
N ILE A 44 10.28 14.71 7.06
CA ILE A 44 10.39 16.14 6.76
C ILE A 44 11.69 16.71 7.33
N LYS A 45 12.08 16.36 8.58
CA LYS A 45 13.37 16.76 9.16
C LYS A 45 14.54 16.30 8.30
N LEU A 46 14.55 15.01 7.92
CA LEU A 46 15.60 14.46 7.06
C LEU A 46 15.69 15.21 5.73
N LEU A 47 14.55 15.39 5.03
CA LEU A 47 14.51 16.09 3.75
C LEU A 47 14.93 17.56 3.83
N LYS A 48 14.72 18.23 4.96
CA LYS A 48 15.18 19.61 5.18
C LYS A 48 16.70 19.72 5.35
N ILE A 49 17.35 18.69 5.91
CA ILE A 49 18.81 18.63 6.08
C ILE A 49 19.48 18.31 4.75
N LEU A 50 18.86 17.49 3.92
CA LEU A 50 19.37 17.09 2.62
C LEU A 50 19.19 18.20 1.58
N LYS A 51 20.22 18.41 0.74
CA LYS A 51 20.16 19.35 -0.39
C LYS A 51 19.58 18.72 -1.67
N TYR A 52 19.06 17.50 -1.59
CA TYR A 52 18.57 16.72 -2.72
C TYR A 52 17.39 15.82 -2.31
N PRO A 53 16.51 15.46 -3.25
CA PRO A 53 15.42 14.52 -2.99
C PRO A 53 15.93 13.09 -2.78
N LEU A 54 15.14 12.26 -2.09
CA LEU A 54 15.44 10.86 -1.87
C LEU A 54 14.61 9.96 -2.77
N ALA A 55 15.24 8.95 -3.35
CA ALA A 55 14.55 7.80 -3.93
C ALA A 55 14.20 6.83 -2.79
N ALA A 56 12.91 6.60 -2.56
CA ALA A 56 12.43 5.80 -1.42
C ALA A 56 11.45 4.72 -1.89
N PRO A 57 11.91 3.49 -2.18
CA PRO A 57 11.03 2.35 -2.40
C PRO A 57 10.39 1.90 -1.08
N SER A 58 9.47 0.91 -1.15
CA SER A 58 8.95 0.24 0.05
C SER A 58 10.07 -0.57 0.72
N ALA A 59 10.12 -0.52 2.07
CA ALA A 59 11.17 -1.18 2.86
C ALA A 59 10.84 -2.67 3.11
N ASN A 60 10.63 -3.43 2.03
CA ASN A 60 10.40 -4.89 2.05
C ASN A 60 11.15 -5.55 0.89
N ILE A 61 11.43 -6.84 1.02
CA ILE A 61 11.87 -7.66 -0.11
C ILE A 61 10.75 -7.68 -1.16
N SER A 62 11.13 -7.64 -2.44
CA SER A 62 10.19 -7.64 -3.57
C SER A 62 9.12 -8.71 -3.40
N SER A 63 7.88 -8.38 -3.74
CA SER A 63 6.68 -9.23 -3.64
C SER A 63 6.19 -9.54 -2.21
N LYS A 64 6.95 -9.25 -1.15
CA LYS A 64 6.54 -9.47 0.24
C LYS A 64 5.61 -8.38 0.78
N ILE A 65 5.04 -8.62 1.97
CA ILE A 65 4.15 -7.68 2.65
C ILE A 65 4.90 -6.41 3.02
N SER A 66 4.36 -5.23 2.69
CA SER A 66 4.94 -3.95 3.10
C SER A 66 5.01 -3.82 4.63
N PRO A 67 6.14 -3.32 5.19
CA PRO A 67 6.27 -3.06 6.62
C PRO A 67 5.42 -1.86 7.05
N VAL A 68 4.98 -1.87 8.31
CA VAL A 68 4.24 -0.77 8.92
C VAL A 68 4.89 -0.26 10.21
N THR A 69 5.92 -0.94 10.71
CA THR A 69 6.74 -0.56 11.87
C THR A 69 8.23 -0.79 11.57
N LYS A 70 9.12 -0.28 12.45
CA LYS A 70 10.57 -0.53 12.37
C LYS A 70 10.89 -2.01 12.59
N GLU A 71 10.15 -2.68 13.47
CA GLU A 71 10.31 -4.11 13.76
C GLU A 71 10.06 -4.92 12.49
N ASP A 72 8.99 -4.59 11.74
CA ASP A 72 8.72 -5.24 10.45
C ASP A 72 9.89 -5.09 9.46
N VAL A 73 10.57 -3.92 9.44
CA VAL A 73 11.74 -3.69 8.59
C VAL A 73 12.94 -4.49 9.09
N LYS A 74 13.17 -4.51 10.40
CA LYS A 74 14.25 -5.29 11.02
C LYS A 74 14.06 -6.80 10.74
N ASP A 75 12.84 -7.32 10.89
CA ASP A 75 12.51 -8.72 10.59
C ASP A 75 12.73 -9.07 9.12
N GLU A 76 12.47 -8.12 8.21
CA GLU A 76 12.58 -8.35 6.76
C GLU A 76 14.03 -8.34 6.27
N PHE A 77 14.89 -7.46 6.82
CA PHE A 77 16.24 -7.20 6.32
C PHE A 77 17.34 -7.65 7.26
N GLY A 78 17.10 -7.81 8.56
CA GLY A 78 18.12 -8.11 9.56
C GLY A 78 19.28 -7.13 9.47
N GLU A 79 20.50 -7.66 9.52
CA GLU A 79 21.77 -6.89 9.48
C GLU A 79 22.07 -6.24 8.12
N ARG A 80 21.29 -6.50 7.07
CA ARG A 80 21.48 -5.87 5.74
C ARG A 80 21.19 -4.39 5.73
N ILE A 81 20.44 -3.87 6.73
CA ILE A 81 20.17 -2.44 6.91
C ILE A 81 20.73 -2.01 8.26
N LYS A 82 21.73 -1.11 8.23
CA LYS A 82 22.41 -0.62 9.43
C LYS A 82 21.59 0.41 10.22
N PHE A 83 20.78 1.23 9.53
CA PHE A 83 20.06 2.34 10.15
C PHE A 83 18.57 2.29 9.80
N ILE A 84 17.73 2.38 10.82
CA ILE A 84 16.28 2.46 10.68
C ILE A 84 15.81 3.65 11.52
N LEU A 85 15.23 4.66 10.89
CA LEU A 85 14.57 5.76 11.60
C LEU A 85 13.26 5.28 12.19
N ASP A 86 13.15 5.28 13.51
CA ASP A 86 11.92 4.91 14.20
C ASP A 86 10.89 6.05 14.12
N GLY A 87 10.02 5.97 13.14
CA GLY A 87 8.89 6.88 12.97
C GLY A 87 7.60 6.39 13.64
N GLY A 88 7.67 5.31 14.41
CA GLY A 88 6.51 4.63 14.94
C GLY A 88 5.70 3.92 13.85
N ARG A 89 4.50 3.47 14.20
CA ARG A 89 3.63 2.74 13.29
C ARG A 89 3.03 3.65 12.21
N SER A 90 3.00 3.16 10.96
CA SER A 90 2.35 3.84 9.84
C SER A 90 0.89 4.21 10.15
N LYS A 91 0.55 5.50 10.02
CA LYS A 91 -0.78 6.04 10.37
C LYS A 91 -1.87 5.56 9.42
N VAL A 92 -1.54 5.36 8.14
CA VAL A 92 -2.50 4.96 7.07
C VAL A 92 -2.55 3.44 6.88
N GLY A 93 -1.40 2.77 7.01
CA GLY A 93 -1.27 1.31 6.84
C GLY A 93 -1.26 0.82 5.39
N LEU A 94 -1.53 1.70 4.43
CA LEU A 94 -1.39 1.47 2.99
C LEU A 94 -0.44 2.48 2.38
N GLU A 95 0.07 2.18 1.19
CA GLU A 95 0.89 3.10 0.41
C GLU A 95 0.08 4.31 -0.08
N SER A 96 0.78 5.30 -0.63
CA SER A 96 0.16 6.46 -1.26
C SER A 96 -0.73 6.08 -2.43
N THR A 97 -1.82 6.82 -2.61
CA THR A 97 -2.56 6.80 -3.87
C THR A 97 -1.69 7.43 -4.96
N ILE A 98 -1.54 6.77 -6.10
CA ILE A 98 -0.75 7.27 -7.23
C ILE A 98 -1.68 7.81 -8.31
N VAL A 99 -1.47 9.08 -8.67
CA VAL A 99 -2.23 9.77 -9.72
C VAL A 99 -1.29 10.20 -10.82
N SER A 100 -1.55 9.77 -12.04
CA SER A 100 -0.89 10.30 -13.23
C SER A 100 -1.58 11.60 -13.66
N LEU A 101 -0.76 12.62 -13.93
CA LEU A 101 -1.19 13.89 -14.49
C LEU A 101 -0.68 14.08 -15.94
N LEU A 102 -0.33 12.98 -16.59
CA LEU A 102 0.06 12.96 -18.00
C LEU A 102 -1.21 12.89 -18.85
N GLY A 103 -1.59 13.99 -19.45
CA GLY A 103 -2.85 14.13 -20.18
C GLY A 103 -4.07 14.07 -19.25
N LYS A 104 -5.08 13.25 -19.58
CA LYS A 104 -6.26 13.07 -18.70
C LYS A 104 -5.85 12.38 -17.40
N PRO A 105 -6.16 12.95 -16.22
CA PRO A 105 -5.81 12.36 -14.94
C PRO A 105 -6.31 10.92 -14.78
N LYS A 106 -5.44 10.03 -14.27
CA LYS A 106 -5.74 8.61 -14.02
C LYS A 106 -5.22 8.21 -12.64
N ILE A 107 -5.94 7.34 -11.94
CA ILE A 107 -5.41 6.68 -10.73
C ILE A 107 -4.69 5.41 -11.20
N LEU A 108 -3.40 5.31 -10.87
CA LEU A 108 -2.55 4.17 -11.21
C LEU A 108 -2.43 3.17 -10.07
N ARG A 109 -2.64 3.62 -8.82
CA ARG A 109 -2.68 2.78 -7.62
C ARG A 109 -3.64 3.37 -6.62
N LEU A 110 -4.55 2.56 -6.12
CA LEU A 110 -5.39 2.89 -4.97
C LEU A 110 -4.54 2.87 -3.68
N GLY A 111 -4.83 3.72 -2.70
CA GLY A 111 -4.02 3.80 -1.49
C GLY A 111 -4.60 4.72 -0.43
N GLY A 112 -3.74 5.52 0.24
CA GLY A 112 -4.09 6.33 1.40
C GLY A 112 -5.13 7.43 1.19
N ILE A 113 -5.53 7.71 -0.06
CA ILE A 113 -6.64 8.62 -0.39
C ILE A 113 -7.65 7.87 -1.24
N GLU A 114 -8.90 7.91 -0.79
CA GLU A 114 -10.02 7.26 -1.48
C GLU A 114 -10.30 7.90 -2.86
N ARG A 115 -10.58 7.08 -3.86
CA ARG A 115 -10.93 7.54 -5.22
C ARG A 115 -12.08 8.56 -5.23
N LYS A 116 -13.11 8.34 -4.40
CA LYS A 116 -14.27 9.27 -4.29
C LYS A 116 -13.83 10.69 -3.91
N LYS A 117 -12.85 10.83 -3.00
CA LYS A 117 -12.33 12.14 -2.57
C LYS A 117 -11.58 12.85 -3.70
N ILE A 118 -10.78 12.10 -4.47
CA ILE A 118 -10.07 12.65 -5.64
C ILE A 118 -11.07 13.09 -6.71
N ASN A 119 -12.08 12.27 -7.00
CA ASN A 119 -13.14 12.58 -7.94
C ASN A 119 -13.90 13.86 -7.56
N LYS A 120 -14.19 14.05 -6.26
CA LYS A 120 -14.86 15.26 -5.74
C LYS A 120 -14.08 16.52 -6.04
N ILE A 121 -12.75 16.52 -5.78
CA ILE A 121 -11.89 17.69 -6.02
C ILE A 121 -11.75 17.99 -7.51
N LEU A 122 -11.60 16.95 -8.33
CA LEU A 122 -11.47 17.14 -9.77
C LEU A 122 -12.83 17.35 -10.47
N ARG A 123 -13.92 17.30 -9.74
CA ARG A 123 -15.32 17.44 -10.25
C ARG A 123 -15.61 16.52 -11.42
N LYS A 124 -14.95 15.36 -11.47
CA LYS A 124 -15.13 14.32 -12.49
C LYS A 124 -14.75 12.93 -12.01
N LYS A 125 -15.36 11.90 -12.63
CA LYS A 125 -15.00 10.51 -12.38
C LYS A 125 -13.69 10.18 -13.09
N ILE A 126 -12.64 9.84 -12.31
CA ILE A 126 -11.35 9.43 -12.86
C ILE A 126 -11.33 7.93 -13.05
N LEU A 127 -10.72 7.50 -14.15
CA LEU A 127 -10.47 6.09 -14.39
C LEU A 127 -9.41 5.57 -13.39
N TYR A 128 -9.70 4.42 -12.79
CA TYR A 128 -8.69 3.59 -12.15
C TYR A 128 -8.18 2.58 -13.19
N LYS A 129 -6.88 2.61 -13.44
CA LYS A 129 -6.22 1.68 -14.35
C LYS A 129 -5.24 0.84 -13.55
N GLU A 130 -5.56 -0.42 -13.34
CA GLU A 130 -4.75 -1.37 -12.56
C GLU A 130 -3.37 -1.60 -13.18
N THR A 131 -3.30 -1.58 -14.52
CA THR A 131 -2.07 -1.64 -15.30
C THR A 131 -2.10 -0.58 -16.39
N ASP A 132 -1.01 0.14 -16.56
CA ASP A 132 -0.81 1.05 -17.69
C ASP A 132 0.47 0.62 -18.42
N LYS A 133 0.34 0.25 -19.71
CA LYS A 133 1.49 -0.22 -20.50
C LYS A 133 2.56 0.87 -20.70
N THR A 134 2.18 2.13 -20.53
CA THR A 134 3.06 3.28 -20.79
C THR A 134 3.69 3.87 -19.53
N ILE A 135 3.16 3.52 -18.33
CA ILE A 135 3.60 4.09 -17.05
C ILE A 135 3.74 2.97 -16.04
N VAL A 136 4.97 2.64 -15.68
CA VAL A 136 5.27 1.66 -14.64
C VAL A 136 5.44 2.38 -13.30
N VAL A 137 4.66 1.98 -12.29
CA VAL A 137 4.79 2.50 -10.93
C VAL A 137 4.90 1.35 -9.93
N PRO A 138 5.52 1.58 -8.74
CA PRO A 138 5.62 0.55 -7.72
C PRO A 138 4.27 -0.04 -7.32
N GLY A 139 4.22 -1.36 -7.16
CA GLY A 139 3.01 -2.09 -6.77
C GLY A 139 2.09 -2.50 -7.93
N GLN A 140 2.54 -2.39 -9.19
CA GLN A 140 1.80 -2.86 -10.37
C GLN A 140 2.15 -4.29 -10.80
N SER A 141 3.18 -4.92 -10.20
CA SER A 141 3.49 -6.33 -10.46
C SER A 141 2.33 -7.25 -10.08
N ASN A 142 2.12 -8.30 -10.85
CA ASN A 142 1.03 -9.25 -10.61
C ASN A 142 1.10 -9.88 -9.23
N LEU A 143 2.27 -10.37 -8.81
CA LEU A 143 2.51 -10.84 -7.45
C LEU A 143 3.10 -9.71 -6.60
N HIS A 144 2.37 -9.30 -5.57
CA HIS A 144 2.82 -8.31 -4.59
C HIS A 144 2.06 -8.48 -3.27
N TYR A 145 2.65 -8.04 -2.15
CA TYR A 145 2.05 -8.13 -0.81
C TYR A 145 1.84 -9.55 -0.30
N SER A 146 2.54 -10.53 -0.86
CA SER A 146 2.36 -11.94 -0.51
C SER A 146 2.82 -12.27 0.91
N PRO A 147 1.99 -12.97 1.72
CA PRO A 147 2.40 -13.53 3.00
C PRO A 147 3.25 -14.79 2.86
N GLY A 148 3.43 -15.33 1.64
CA GLY A 148 4.13 -16.59 1.40
C GLY A 148 3.25 -17.83 1.46
N ILE A 149 1.98 -17.70 1.81
CA ILE A 149 0.97 -18.77 1.79
C ILE A 149 -0.24 -18.33 0.94
N PRO A 150 -0.99 -19.29 0.35
CA PRO A 150 -2.11 -18.97 -0.53
C PRO A 150 -3.21 -18.16 0.15
N ILE A 151 -3.79 -17.20 -0.57
CA ILE A 151 -4.96 -16.43 -0.12
C ILE A 151 -6.18 -16.79 -0.98
N LYS A 152 -7.30 -17.12 -0.33
CA LYS A 152 -8.59 -17.45 -0.95
C LYS A 152 -9.59 -16.36 -0.62
N LEU A 153 -9.99 -15.58 -1.62
CA LEU A 153 -10.89 -14.43 -1.45
C LEU A 153 -12.38 -14.83 -1.40
N ASN A 154 -13.20 -13.95 -0.82
CA ASN A 154 -14.67 -14.04 -0.80
C ASN A 154 -15.20 -15.33 -0.15
N LYS A 155 -14.56 -15.83 0.90
CA LYS A 155 -14.97 -17.02 1.63
C LYS A 155 -15.98 -16.68 2.73
N LYS A 156 -16.97 -17.56 2.94
CA LYS A 156 -17.97 -17.43 4.03
C LYS A 156 -17.47 -18.02 5.35
N LYS A 157 -16.58 -19.01 5.28
CA LYS A 157 -15.96 -19.70 6.40
C LYS A 157 -14.56 -20.21 6.01
N PRO A 158 -13.65 -20.42 6.96
CA PRO A 158 -12.36 -21.06 6.67
C PRO A 158 -12.56 -22.57 6.55
N ASN A 159 -11.61 -23.24 5.90
CA ASN A 159 -11.42 -24.69 6.01
C ASN A 159 -10.53 -25.00 7.23
N GLU A 160 -10.29 -26.26 7.47
CA GLU A 160 -9.34 -26.73 8.47
C GLU A 160 -7.92 -26.21 8.18
N ASN A 161 -7.20 -25.81 9.23
CA ASN A 161 -5.86 -25.22 9.15
C ASN A 161 -5.73 -23.94 8.28
N GLU A 162 -6.84 -23.22 8.09
CA GLU A 162 -6.83 -21.90 7.45
C GLU A 162 -6.99 -20.78 8.49
N ALA A 163 -6.21 -19.70 8.33
CA ALA A 163 -6.53 -18.43 8.97
C ALA A 163 -7.74 -17.79 8.29
N PHE A 164 -8.60 -17.10 9.04
CA PHE A 164 -9.76 -16.42 8.49
C PHE A 164 -9.72 -14.92 8.77
N ILE A 165 -9.56 -14.12 7.73
CA ILE A 165 -9.58 -12.66 7.80
C ILE A 165 -11.01 -12.16 7.65
N LEU A 166 -11.45 -11.40 8.65
CA LEU A 166 -12.78 -10.82 8.78
C LEU A 166 -12.69 -9.30 8.86
N ILE A 167 -13.65 -8.62 8.22
CA ILE A 167 -13.72 -7.15 8.29
C ILE A 167 -14.11 -6.65 9.68
N LYS A 168 -14.95 -7.39 10.39
CA LYS A 168 -15.51 -7.01 11.70
C LYS A 168 -15.32 -8.12 12.73
N LYS A 169 -15.04 -7.74 13.98
CA LYS A 169 -15.03 -8.69 15.11
C LYS A 169 -16.42 -9.31 15.29
N ARG A 170 -16.49 -10.63 15.40
CA ARG A 170 -17.71 -11.39 15.66
C ARG A 170 -17.89 -11.66 17.15
N LYS A 171 -19.14 -11.93 17.62
CA LYS A 171 -19.43 -12.33 19.01
C LYS A 171 -18.67 -13.61 19.37
N LYS A 172 -18.81 -14.67 18.56
CA LYS A 172 -18.02 -15.90 18.68
C LYS A 172 -16.69 -15.72 17.96
N THR A 173 -15.58 -15.79 18.71
CA THR A 173 -14.21 -15.71 18.18
C THR A 173 -13.57 -17.08 18.23
N LEU A 174 -12.90 -17.47 17.15
CA LEU A 174 -12.08 -18.67 17.08
C LEU A 174 -10.60 -18.27 17.02
N LYS A 175 -9.71 -19.18 17.42
CA LYS A 175 -8.25 -18.95 17.49
C LYS A 175 -7.65 -18.55 16.12
N ASN A 176 -8.24 -19.01 15.03
CA ASN A 176 -7.82 -18.73 13.65
C ASN A 176 -8.54 -17.52 13.01
N TYR A 177 -9.33 -16.74 13.79
CA TYR A 177 -10.04 -15.55 13.29
C TYR A 177 -9.20 -14.29 13.52
N TYR A 178 -9.00 -13.53 12.45
CA TYR A 178 -8.25 -12.28 12.41
C TYR A 178 -9.14 -11.15 11.94
N TYR A 179 -9.19 -10.06 12.67
CA TYR A 179 -10.10 -8.95 12.42
C TYR A 179 -9.35 -7.74 11.89
N LEU A 180 -9.81 -7.18 10.78
CA LEU A 180 -9.25 -5.94 10.23
C LEU A 180 -9.76 -4.71 10.99
N SER A 181 -11.02 -4.75 11.49
CA SER A 181 -11.62 -3.66 12.26
C SER A 181 -12.44 -4.21 13.42
N LYS A 182 -12.59 -3.42 14.48
CA LYS A 182 -13.51 -3.73 15.58
C LYS A 182 -14.97 -3.52 15.19
N LYS A 183 -15.26 -2.46 14.43
CA LYS A 183 -16.62 -1.96 14.14
C LYS A 183 -16.97 -1.94 12.64
N LYS A 184 -16.24 -2.63 11.76
CA LYS A 184 -16.41 -2.62 10.30
C LYS A 184 -15.99 -1.29 9.66
N ASP A 185 -15.10 -0.53 10.28
CA ASP A 185 -14.53 0.68 9.71
C ASP A 185 -13.46 0.32 8.67
N LEU A 186 -13.65 0.78 7.42
CA LEU A 186 -12.75 0.47 6.31
C LEU A 186 -11.41 1.20 6.40
N LYS A 187 -11.35 2.34 7.09
CA LYS A 187 -10.09 3.06 7.33
C LYS A 187 -9.25 2.31 8.38
N GLU A 188 -9.89 1.85 9.45
CA GLU A 188 -9.24 0.98 10.45
C GLU A 188 -8.79 -0.34 9.80
N ALA A 189 -9.64 -0.94 8.96
CA ALA A 189 -9.31 -2.16 8.23
C ALA A 189 -8.08 -1.99 7.33
N ALA A 190 -7.99 -0.89 6.58
CA ALA A 190 -6.83 -0.54 5.76
C ALA A 190 -5.56 -0.41 6.60
N LYS A 191 -5.64 0.30 7.74
CA LYS A 191 -4.54 0.47 8.69
C LYS A 191 -4.02 -0.85 9.26
N ASN A 192 -4.89 -1.85 9.40
CA ASN A 192 -4.55 -3.13 10.02
C ASN A 192 -4.18 -4.23 9.02
N LEU A 193 -4.42 -4.05 7.72
CA LEU A 193 -4.27 -5.10 6.71
C LEU A 193 -2.90 -5.79 6.78
N TYR A 194 -1.82 -5.04 6.64
CA TYR A 194 -0.46 -5.62 6.61
C TYR A 194 -0.04 -6.18 7.97
N LYS A 195 -0.44 -5.56 9.08
CA LYS A 195 -0.23 -6.13 10.41
C LYS A 195 -0.87 -7.50 10.55
N VAL A 196 -2.13 -7.63 10.11
CA VAL A 196 -2.86 -8.91 10.18
C VAL A 196 -2.21 -9.96 9.29
N LEU A 197 -1.84 -9.61 8.05
CA LEU A 197 -1.13 -10.53 7.14
C LEU A 197 0.23 -10.98 7.71
N ARG A 198 1.00 -10.08 8.33
CA ARG A 198 2.28 -10.42 8.99
C ARG A 198 2.07 -11.31 10.21
N ASN A 199 1.06 -11.04 11.04
CA ASN A 199 0.73 -11.89 12.18
C ASN A 199 0.35 -13.31 11.75
N ILE A 200 -0.34 -13.47 10.62
CA ILE A 200 -0.71 -14.78 10.09
C ILE A 200 0.50 -15.49 9.50
N LYS A 201 1.38 -14.77 8.76
CA LYS A 201 2.61 -15.31 8.18
C LYS A 201 3.49 -16.03 9.20
N ASN A 202 3.50 -15.54 10.44
CA ASN A 202 4.29 -16.09 11.55
C ASN A 202 3.56 -17.23 12.30
N LYS A 203 2.50 -17.79 11.71
CA LYS A 203 1.70 -18.90 12.25
C LYS A 203 1.65 -20.06 11.25
N ASP A 204 1.35 -21.23 11.77
CA ASP A 204 1.38 -22.48 11.02
C ASP A 204 0.04 -22.75 10.32
N TYR A 205 -0.33 -21.86 9.39
CA TYR A 205 -1.51 -22.02 8.53
C TYR A 205 -1.15 -22.43 7.11
N LYS A 206 -1.90 -23.36 6.54
CA LYS A 206 -1.73 -23.78 5.14
C LYS A 206 -2.18 -22.73 4.14
N SER A 207 -3.14 -21.89 4.49
CA SER A 207 -3.67 -20.81 3.64
C SER A 207 -4.48 -19.80 4.44
N ILE A 208 -4.86 -18.71 3.79
CA ILE A 208 -5.69 -17.63 4.35
C ILE A 208 -7.00 -17.57 3.60
N ALA A 209 -8.12 -17.74 4.29
CA ALA A 209 -9.44 -17.39 3.79
C ALA A 209 -9.74 -15.94 4.13
N VAL A 210 -10.36 -15.19 3.23
CA VAL A 210 -10.76 -13.80 3.45
C VAL A 210 -12.24 -13.65 3.14
N GLU A 211 -13.01 -13.08 4.07
CA GLU A 211 -14.41 -12.76 3.81
C GLU A 211 -14.53 -11.64 2.76
N LYS A 212 -15.73 -11.49 2.18
CA LYS A 212 -16.00 -10.44 1.18
C LYS A 212 -15.83 -9.06 1.81
N ILE A 213 -14.86 -8.28 1.32
CA ILE A 213 -14.62 -6.90 1.73
C ILE A 213 -15.48 -5.97 0.86
N PRO A 214 -16.18 -4.96 1.45
CA PRO A 214 -16.92 -3.97 0.68
C PRO A 214 -16.05 -3.25 -0.35
N ASN A 215 -16.52 -3.10 -1.59
CA ASN A 215 -15.74 -2.52 -2.68
C ASN A 215 -16.03 -1.02 -2.88
N PHE A 216 -15.90 -0.25 -1.80
CA PHE A 216 -15.99 1.22 -1.81
C PHE A 216 -15.03 1.82 -0.78
N GLY A 217 -14.70 3.11 -0.95
CA GLY A 217 -13.79 3.81 -0.06
C GLY A 217 -12.43 3.10 0.04
N PHE A 218 -11.91 2.93 1.26
CA PHE A 218 -10.68 2.17 1.49
C PHE A 218 -10.80 0.68 1.14
N GLY A 219 -12.01 0.13 1.06
CA GLY A 219 -12.23 -1.26 0.66
C GLY A 219 -11.77 -1.56 -0.76
N GLU A 220 -11.81 -0.58 -1.67
CA GLU A 220 -11.26 -0.73 -3.04
C GLU A 220 -9.76 -1.01 -2.99
N ALA A 221 -9.00 -0.26 -2.16
CA ALA A 221 -7.56 -0.46 -2.00
C ALA A 221 -7.24 -1.77 -1.27
N ILE A 222 -8.01 -2.16 -0.26
CA ILE A 222 -7.86 -3.44 0.44
C ILE A 222 -8.04 -4.61 -0.53
N ASN A 223 -9.13 -4.59 -1.33
CA ASN A 223 -9.42 -5.63 -2.31
C ASN A 223 -8.32 -5.74 -3.36
N GLU A 224 -7.79 -4.62 -3.84
CA GLU A 224 -6.68 -4.59 -4.80
C GLU A 224 -5.41 -5.23 -4.21
N ARG A 225 -5.06 -4.92 -2.95
CA ARG A 225 -3.92 -5.53 -2.25
C ARG A 225 -4.10 -7.04 -2.04
N LEU A 226 -5.27 -7.46 -1.60
CA LEU A 226 -5.58 -8.88 -1.39
C LEU A 226 -5.60 -9.66 -2.70
N LYS A 227 -6.11 -9.08 -3.79
CA LYS A 227 -6.06 -9.68 -5.14
C LYS A 227 -4.62 -9.94 -5.57
N ARG A 228 -3.71 -8.94 -5.45
CA ARG A 228 -2.29 -9.10 -5.78
C ARG A 228 -1.57 -10.10 -4.87
N ALA A 229 -1.93 -10.13 -3.60
CA ALA A 229 -1.38 -11.08 -2.64
C ALA A 229 -1.86 -12.53 -2.88
N SER A 230 -3.00 -12.72 -3.57
CA SER A 230 -3.58 -14.02 -3.91
C SER A 230 -3.11 -14.57 -5.26
N THR A 231 -2.42 -13.78 -6.08
CA THR A 231 -1.85 -14.24 -7.36
C THR A 231 -0.70 -15.23 -7.08
N LYS A 232 -0.69 -16.35 -7.80
CA LYS A 232 0.38 -17.37 -7.74
C LYS A 232 1.55 -16.96 -8.63
#